data_7f828e778e22d82089f801c089ebb595
#
_entry.id   7f828e778e22d82089f801c089ebb595
#
_cell.length_a   1.000
_cell.length_b   1.000
_cell.length_c   1.000
_cell.angle_alpha   90.00
_cell.angle_beta   90.00
_cell.angle_gamma   90.00
#
_symmetry.space_group_name_H-M   'P 1'
#
loop_
_entity.id
_entity.type
_entity.pdbx_description
1 polymer ?
#
loop_
_entity_poly.entity_id
_entity_poly.type
_entity_poly.pdbx_seq_one_letter_code
_entity_poly.pdbx_strand_id
1 'polypeptide(L)'
;MTSTDLLVIGAGLSGVAAAVAAQQAGAKVQVVDRGRAIGGRMASRRLRDTGTAFDGRVVDYGASYFTARDPDFVAIVETMIEQGVVRPWTDTFHVHNEGAMSGVRTGPVRYAAPGGLRTVVEHLAQGLSEIETETHIEELAIEPGGLRGGNHQATWAALCMPQPQAARMLPAENLPNTDLTWEPVIAVTLVFENKTWLELDGVFVNDDPVITWIADDGKRRGDDAPVLVAHVNPVFAAGHLEDPSGVLPQAIAATRRVLEIDELPAWTWAHRWSLARPISGNDEPYWLHPDLPLGLAGDAWAGGPRVEAAWLSGRALGRAMAAELH
;
A
#
# COMPACT_ATOMS: atom_id res chain seq x y z
N MET A 1 -11.18 -6.12 32.46
CA MET A 1 -10.78 -5.73 31.11
C MET A 1 -9.26 -5.66 31.11
N THR A 2 -8.58 -6.37 30.22
CA THR A 2 -7.13 -6.29 30.09
C THR A 2 -6.82 -4.93 29.49
N SER A 3 -6.07 -4.09 30.21
CA SER A 3 -5.64 -2.78 29.75
C SER A 3 -4.72 -2.97 28.54
N THR A 4 -5.05 -2.39 27.41
CA THR A 4 -4.19 -2.26 26.23
C THR A 4 -3.31 -1.03 26.39
N ASP A 5 -2.01 -1.16 26.15
CA ASP A 5 -1.09 -0.03 26.24
C ASP A 5 -1.15 0.82 24.95
N LEU A 6 -1.20 0.16 23.80
CA LEU A 6 -1.23 0.80 22.48
C LEU A 6 -2.32 0.23 21.58
N LEU A 7 -3.24 1.07 21.16
CA LEU A 7 -4.19 0.80 20.06
C LEU A 7 -3.62 1.31 18.74
N VAL A 8 -3.35 0.39 17.81
CA VAL A 8 -2.93 0.73 16.45
C VAL A 8 -4.15 0.68 15.53
N ILE A 9 -4.49 1.81 14.90
CA ILE A 9 -5.61 1.93 13.97
C ILE A 9 -5.06 1.95 12.53
N GLY A 10 -5.34 0.87 11.80
CA GLY A 10 -4.84 0.60 10.45
C GLY A 10 -3.78 -0.49 10.43
N ALA A 11 -4.10 -1.65 9.84
CA ALA A 11 -3.21 -2.80 9.66
C ALA A 11 -2.52 -2.83 8.28
N GLY A 12 -2.16 -1.66 7.75
CA GLY A 12 -1.20 -1.54 6.65
C GLY A 12 0.22 -1.77 7.15
N LEU A 13 1.20 -1.67 6.24
CA LEU A 13 2.61 -1.90 6.58
C LEU A 13 3.09 -1.02 7.76
N SER A 14 2.71 0.25 7.78
CA SER A 14 3.07 1.18 8.86
C SER A 14 2.50 0.74 10.21
N GLY A 15 1.22 0.35 10.25
CA GLY A 15 0.58 -0.08 11.50
C GLY A 15 1.15 -1.40 12.02
N VAL A 16 1.39 -2.37 11.13
CA VAL A 16 2.04 -3.63 11.51
C VAL A 16 3.46 -3.36 12.02
N ALA A 17 4.24 -2.49 11.36
CA ALA A 17 5.57 -2.12 11.83
C ALA A 17 5.56 -1.42 13.19
N ALA A 18 4.58 -0.54 13.44
CA ALA A 18 4.40 0.12 14.73
C ALA A 18 4.03 -0.88 15.83
N ALA A 19 3.09 -1.77 15.55
CA ALA A 19 2.63 -2.79 16.49
C ALA A 19 3.76 -3.76 16.87
N VAL A 20 4.50 -4.27 15.87
CA VAL A 20 5.63 -5.17 16.10
C VAL A 20 6.71 -4.49 16.94
N ALA A 21 7.06 -3.23 16.62
CA ALA A 21 8.10 -2.50 17.34
C ALA A 21 7.69 -2.22 18.81
N ALA A 22 6.44 -1.84 19.04
CA ALA A 22 5.93 -1.60 20.40
C ALA A 22 5.84 -2.91 21.21
N GLN A 23 5.35 -4.00 20.60
CA GLN A 23 5.27 -5.31 21.25
C GLN A 23 6.67 -5.85 21.63
N GLN A 24 7.66 -5.68 20.75
CA GLN A 24 9.06 -6.03 21.03
C GLN A 24 9.66 -5.22 22.18
N ALA A 25 9.18 -4.00 22.39
CA ALA A 25 9.55 -3.16 23.53
C ALA A 25 8.74 -3.46 24.81
N GLY A 26 7.85 -4.47 24.79
CA GLY A 26 7.10 -4.95 25.95
C GLY A 26 5.68 -4.40 26.10
N ALA A 27 5.21 -3.53 25.19
CA ALA A 27 3.85 -2.99 25.22
C ALA A 27 2.80 -4.06 24.84
N LYS A 28 1.63 -4.00 25.50
CA LYS A 28 0.44 -4.75 25.09
C LYS A 28 -0.23 -4.01 23.95
N VAL A 29 -0.19 -4.58 22.76
CA VAL A 29 -0.66 -3.94 21.53
C VAL A 29 -1.91 -4.64 21.01
N GLN A 30 -2.89 -3.85 20.61
CA GLN A 30 -4.04 -4.28 19.84
C GLN A 30 -4.03 -3.53 18.50
N VAL A 31 -4.26 -4.25 17.40
CA VAL A 31 -4.36 -3.67 16.05
C VAL A 31 -5.79 -3.82 15.55
N VAL A 32 -6.36 -2.75 15.02
CA VAL A 32 -7.68 -2.78 14.39
C VAL A 32 -7.61 -2.25 12.96
N ASP A 33 -8.38 -2.86 12.04
CA ASP A 33 -8.47 -2.41 10.65
C ASP A 33 -9.92 -2.54 10.15
N ARG A 34 -10.38 -1.55 9.41
CA ARG A 34 -11.72 -1.56 8.79
C ARG A 34 -11.84 -2.53 7.62
N GLY A 35 -10.73 -2.93 7.03
CA GLY A 35 -10.69 -3.85 5.89
C GLY A 35 -10.93 -5.30 6.33
N ARG A 36 -11.31 -6.15 5.38
CA ARG A 36 -11.47 -7.60 5.60
C ARG A 36 -10.15 -8.34 5.78
N ALA A 37 -9.04 -7.70 5.43
CA ALA A 37 -7.70 -8.26 5.54
C ALA A 37 -6.69 -7.15 5.74
N ILE A 38 -5.59 -7.48 6.40
CA ILE A 38 -4.45 -6.59 6.59
C ILE A 38 -3.73 -6.31 5.26
N GLY A 39 -2.82 -5.33 5.26
CA GLY A 39 -1.98 -5.00 4.10
C GLY A 39 -2.19 -3.59 3.55
N GLY A 40 -3.37 -2.98 3.77
CA GLY A 40 -3.65 -1.62 3.31
C GLY A 40 -3.38 -1.45 1.81
N ARG A 41 -2.53 -0.48 1.44
CA ARG A 41 -2.15 -0.21 0.04
C ARG A 41 -1.16 -1.21 -0.57
N MET A 42 -0.69 -2.19 0.16
CA MET A 42 -0.03 -3.39 -0.37
C MET A 42 -1.02 -4.52 -0.67
N ALA A 43 -2.27 -4.18 -0.88
CA ALA A 43 -3.35 -5.13 -1.07
C ALA A 43 -3.17 -5.97 -2.34
N SER A 44 -3.43 -7.26 -2.18
CA SER A 44 -3.56 -8.22 -3.26
C SER A 44 -4.97 -8.80 -3.24
N ARG A 45 -5.47 -9.25 -4.39
CA ARG A 45 -6.75 -9.98 -4.45
C ARG A 45 -6.61 -11.26 -5.25
N ARG A 46 -7.40 -12.24 -4.88
CA ARG A 46 -7.62 -13.43 -5.69
C ARG A 46 -8.70 -13.13 -6.73
N LEU A 47 -8.39 -13.35 -8.01
CA LEU A 47 -9.35 -13.25 -9.10
C LEU A 47 -10.41 -14.32 -8.92
N ARG A 48 -11.66 -13.98 -9.21
CA ARG A 48 -12.82 -14.89 -9.12
C ARG A 48 -13.80 -14.55 -10.23
N ASP A 49 -14.48 -15.56 -10.71
CA ASP A 49 -15.55 -15.45 -11.71
C ASP A 49 -15.06 -14.75 -12.99
N THR A 50 -13.80 -14.97 -13.37
CA THR A 50 -13.18 -14.38 -14.55
C THR A 50 -13.62 -15.08 -15.83
N GLY A 51 -14.04 -16.34 -15.75
CA GLY A 51 -14.31 -17.19 -16.91
C GLY A 51 -13.04 -17.55 -17.71
N THR A 52 -11.85 -17.32 -17.15
CA THR A 52 -10.55 -17.61 -17.77
C THR A 52 -9.80 -18.70 -17.00
N ALA A 53 -8.70 -19.20 -17.59
CA ALA A 53 -7.80 -20.15 -16.93
C ALA A 53 -7.08 -19.54 -15.69
N PHE A 54 -7.21 -18.24 -15.47
CA PHE A 54 -6.55 -17.49 -14.38
C PHE A 54 -7.46 -17.23 -13.18
N ASP A 55 -8.60 -17.90 -13.11
CA ASP A 55 -9.43 -17.92 -11.91
C ASP A 55 -8.63 -18.46 -10.72
N GLY A 56 -8.76 -17.79 -9.58
CA GLY A 56 -7.98 -18.13 -8.39
C GLY A 56 -6.59 -17.49 -8.32
N ARG A 57 -6.08 -16.89 -9.41
CA ARG A 57 -4.80 -16.18 -9.42
C ARG A 57 -4.84 -14.94 -8.52
N VAL A 58 -3.74 -14.68 -7.83
CA VAL A 58 -3.57 -13.46 -7.04
C VAL A 58 -2.97 -12.36 -7.91
N VAL A 59 -3.47 -11.14 -7.80
CA VAL A 59 -2.92 -9.94 -8.43
C VAL A 59 -2.73 -8.83 -7.40
N ASP A 60 -1.68 -8.00 -7.57
CA ASP A 60 -1.48 -6.79 -6.79
C ASP A 60 -2.12 -5.60 -7.48
N TYR A 61 -3.02 -4.93 -6.79
CA TYR A 61 -3.76 -3.77 -7.30
C TYR A 61 -3.52 -2.50 -6.49
N GLY A 62 -2.63 -2.56 -5.50
CA GLY A 62 -2.12 -1.41 -4.77
C GLY A 62 -0.72 -1.04 -5.24
N ALA A 63 0.27 -1.09 -4.35
CA ALA A 63 1.67 -0.94 -4.72
C ALA A 63 2.08 -2.01 -5.75
N SER A 64 2.84 -1.61 -6.77
CA SER A 64 3.29 -2.55 -7.80
C SER A 64 4.56 -3.29 -7.40
N TYR A 65 5.37 -2.67 -6.56
CA TYR A 65 6.65 -3.18 -6.07
C TYR A 65 7.10 -2.36 -4.87
N PHE A 66 8.22 -2.76 -4.29
CA PHE A 66 8.95 -1.93 -3.33
C PHE A 66 10.46 -2.00 -3.57
N THR A 67 11.18 -1.08 -2.95
CA THR A 67 12.64 -1.03 -2.91
C THR A 67 13.09 -1.01 -1.46
N ALA A 68 14.31 -1.43 -1.17
CA ALA A 68 14.91 -1.39 0.16
C ALA A 68 16.29 -0.71 0.09
N ARG A 69 16.55 0.21 1.02
CA ARG A 69 17.81 0.97 1.13
C ARG A 69 18.29 1.09 2.58
N ASP A 70 17.35 1.24 3.50
CA ASP A 70 17.64 1.27 4.94
C ASP A 70 18.21 -0.09 5.38
N PRO A 71 19.33 -0.14 6.11
CA PRO A 71 19.97 -1.41 6.47
C PRO A 71 19.08 -2.37 7.25
N ASP A 72 18.24 -1.86 8.15
CA ASP A 72 17.34 -2.70 8.93
C ASP A 72 16.18 -3.25 8.07
N PHE A 73 15.69 -2.43 7.11
CA PHE A 73 14.68 -2.90 6.18
C PHE A 73 15.26 -3.90 5.16
N VAL A 74 16.48 -3.67 4.69
CA VAL A 74 17.21 -4.62 3.82
C VAL A 74 17.36 -5.97 4.50
N ALA A 75 17.79 -6.03 5.76
CA ALA A 75 17.93 -7.28 6.51
C ALA A 75 16.62 -8.07 6.63
N ILE A 76 15.50 -7.36 6.81
CA ILE A 76 14.16 -7.98 6.82
C ILE A 76 13.79 -8.52 5.44
N VAL A 77 14.06 -7.75 4.38
CA VAL A 77 13.79 -8.17 3.00
C VAL A 77 14.62 -9.40 2.63
N GLU A 78 15.88 -9.45 3.02
CA GLU A 78 16.76 -10.62 2.81
C GLU A 78 16.19 -11.86 3.50
N THR A 79 15.78 -11.75 4.77
CA THR A 79 15.11 -12.84 5.49
C THR A 79 13.85 -13.32 4.76
N MET A 80 13.04 -12.40 4.26
CA MET A 80 11.83 -12.74 3.50
C MET A 80 12.15 -13.39 2.14
N ILE A 81 13.28 -13.05 1.52
CA ILE A 81 13.77 -13.72 0.29
C ILE A 81 14.17 -15.16 0.59
N GLU A 82 14.94 -15.41 1.66
CA GLU A 82 15.33 -16.74 2.09
C GLU A 82 14.12 -17.64 2.38
N GLN A 83 13.04 -17.05 2.89
CA GLN A 83 11.79 -17.74 3.20
C GLN A 83 10.81 -17.84 2.00
N GLY A 84 11.18 -17.29 0.84
CA GLY A 84 10.35 -17.33 -0.37
C GLY A 84 9.11 -16.43 -0.34
N VAL A 85 9.00 -15.51 0.62
CA VAL A 85 7.89 -14.53 0.72
C VAL A 85 8.09 -13.42 -0.31
N VAL A 86 9.33 -12.99 -0.50
CA VAL A 86 9.74 -11.91 -1.42
C VAL A 86 10.73 -12.47 -2.44
N ARG A 87 10.76 -11.86 -3.60
CA ARG A 87 11.79 -12.12 -4.62
C ARG A 87 12.29 -10.81 -5.23
N PRO A 88 13.57 -10.72 -5.65
CA PRO A 88 13.98 -9.70 -6.60
C PRO A 88 13.15 -9.86 -7.89
N TRP A 89 12.61 -8.76 -8.38
CA TRP A 89 11.85 -8.75 -9.62
C TRP A 89 12.69 -8.20 -10.77
N THR A 90 12.99 -6.91 -10.73
CA THR A 90 13.79 -6.25 -11.76
C THR A 90 14.45 -4.98 -11.22
N ASP A 91 15.53 -4.57 -11.84
CA ASP A 91 16.15 -3.24 -11.68
C ASP A 91 15.80 -2.29 -12.84
N THR A 92 15.11 -2.77 -13.88
CA THR A 92 14.95 -2.06 -15.15
C THR A 92 13.50 -2.07 -15.61
N PHE A 93 12.97 -0.89 -15.93
CA PHE A 93 11.65 -0.72 -16.55
C PHE A 93 11.77 -0.03 -17.89
N HIS A 94 10.86 -0.36 -18.80
CA HIS A 94 10.66 0.36 -20.05
C HIS A 94 10.06 1.73 -19.77
N VAL A 95 10.30 2.63 -20.70
CA VAL A 95 9.75 3.99 -20.69
C VAL A 95 9.05 4.24 -22.02
N HIS A 96 7.82 4.69 -21.94
CA HIS A 96 7.03 5.13 -23.09
C HIS A 96 6.86 6.65 -22.98
N ASN A 97 7.33 7.37 -23.98
CA ASN A 97 7.24 8.82 -24.12
C ASN A 97 6.74 9.18 -25.52
N GLU A 98 5.99 10.27 -25.61
CA GLU A 98 5.58 10.87 -26.89
C GLU A 98 4.96 9.85 -27.88
N GLY A 99 4.22 8.88 -27.34
CA GLY A 99 3.52 7.88 -28.13
C GLY A 99 4.33 6.66 -28.57
N ALA A 100 5.58 6.49 -28.10
CA ALA A 100 6.44 5.37 -28.47
C ALA A 100 7.28 4.84 -27.28
N MET A 101 7.72 3.58 -27.37
CA MET A 101 8.75 3.07 -26.47
C MET A 101 10.06 3.81 -26.73
N SER A 102 10.57 4.51 -25.71
CA SER A 102 11.74 5.40 -25.82
C SER A 102 13.01 4.82 -25.19
N GLY A 103 12.94 3.60 -24.65
CA GLY A 103 14.09 2.92 -24.02
C GLY A 103 13.77 2.30 -22.68
N VAL A 104 14.80 2.15 -21.86
CA VAL A 104 14.71 1.55 -20.51
C VAL A 104 15.33 2.47 -19.47
N ARG A 105 14.85 2.36 -18.23
CA ARG A 105 15.39 3.07 -17.06
C ARG A 105 15.79 2.07 -15.99
N THR A 106 17.10 1.97 -15.76
CA THR A 106 17.67 1.17 -14.67
C THR A 106 17.67 1.97 -13.36
N GLY A 107 17.47 1.30 -12.24
CA GLY A 107 17.46 1.88 -10.91
C GLY A 107 17.76 0.82 -9.84
N PRO A 108 17.35 1.04 -8.58
CA PRO A 108 17.50 0.02 -7.55
C PRO A 108 16.67 -1.22 -7.88
N VAL A 109 17.09 -2.37 -7.35
CA VAL A 109 16.30 -3.60 -7.42
C VAL A 109 14.90 -3.36 -6.84
N ARG A 110 13.89 -3.76 -7.59
CA ARG A 110 12.49 -3.76 -7.15
C ARG A 110 12.14 -5.17 -6.73
N TYR A 111 11.44 -5.26 -5.64
CA TYR A 111 11.01 -6.52 -5.06
C TYR A 111 9.53 -6.73 -5.29
N ALA A 112 9.17 -7.99 -5.50
CA ALA A 112 7.81 -8.49 -5.62
C ALA A 112 7.60 -9.68 -4.69
N ALA A 113 6.36 -10.10 -4.51
CA ALA A 113 6.02 -11.25 -3.71
C ALA A 113 5.21 -12.25 -4.55
N PRO A 114 5.66 -13.52 -4.71
CA PRO A 114 4.92 -14.53 -5.47
C PRO A 114 3.47 -14.74 -4.99
N GLY A 115 3.23 -14.64 -3.68
CA GLY A 115 1.89 -14.71 -3.07
C GLY A 115 1.10 -13.40 -3.10
N GLY A 116 1.69 -12.31 -3.63
CA GLY A 116 1.16 -10.94 -3.59
C GLY A 116 1.78 -10.11 -2.48
N LEU A 117 1.89 -8.80 -2.70
CA LEU A 117 2.55 -7.88 -1.76
C LEU A 117 1.91 -7.85 -0.37
N ARG A 118 0.65 -8.24 -0.25
CA ARG A 118 0.00 -8.41 1.05
C ARG A 118 0.73 -9.43 1.93
N THR A 119 1.28 -10.50 1.35
CA THR A 119 2.00 -11.52 2.12
C THR A 119 3.22 -10.99 2.86
N VAL A 120 3.81 -9.89 2.38
CA VAL A 120 4.89 -9.17 3.09
C VAL A 120 4.37 -8.64 4.44
N VAL A 121 3.19 -8.01 4.41
CA VAL A 121 2.58 -7.46 5.64
C VAL A 121 2.09 -8.58 6.55
N GLU A 122 1.49 -9.62 5.99
CA GLU A 122 1.05 -10.82 6.73
C GLU A 122 2.22 -11.52 7.41
N HIS A 123 3.36 -11.61 6.73
CA HIS A 123 4.57 -12.19 7.29
C HIS A 123 5.11 -11.38 8.48
N LEU A 124 5.20 -10.07 8.34
CA LEU A 124 5.64 -9.18 9.42
C LEU A 124 4.68 -9.21 10.63
N ALA A 125 3.41 -9.48 10.40
CA ALA A 125 2.38 -9.54 11.42
C ALA A 125 2.33 -10.87 12.20
N GLN A 126 3.08 -11.91 11.80
CA GLN A 126 3.00 -13.26 12.40
C GLN A 126 3.28 -13.31 13.91
N GLY A 127 4.00 -12.34 14.45
CA GLY A 127 4.29 -12.25 15.88
C GLY A 127 3.30 -11.42 16.69
N LEU A 128 2.29 -10.81 16.07
CA LEU A 128 1.29 -10.00 16.76
C LEU A 128 0.21 -10.88 17.39
N SER A 129 -0.14 -10.58 18.63
CA SER A 129 -1.10 -11.36 19.42
C SER A 129 -2.56 -11.09 19.03
N GLU A 130 -2.88 -9.85 18.67
CA GLU A 130 -4.26 -9.42 18.42
C GLU A 130 -4.34 -8.47 17.20
N ILE A 131 -5.01 -8.92 16.14
CA ILE A 131 -5.38 -8.10 14.98
C ILE A 131 -6.86 -8.34 14.69
N GLU A 132 -7.66 -7.28 14.81
CA GLU A 132 -9.08 -7.31 14.45
C GLU A 132 -9.29 -6.63 13.12
N THR A 133 -9.76 -7.38 12.14
CA THR A 133 -10.22 -6.85 10.84
C THR A 133 -11.72 -6.58 10.87
N GLU A 134 -12.24 -5.89 9.82
CA GLU A 134 -13.65 -5.47 9.73
C GLU A 134 -14.11 -4.60 10.92
N THR A 135 -13.16 -3.95 11.59
CA THR A 135 -13.38 -3.10 12.77
C THR A 135 -13.17 -1.64 12.41
N HIS A 136 -14.25 -0.91 12.27
CA HIS A 136 -14.23 0.50 11.91
C HIS A 136 -14.33 1.39 13.16
N ILE A 137 -13.32 2.20 13.39
CA ILE A 137 -13.33 3.26 14.39
C ILE A 137 -13.85 4.53 13.74
N GLU A 138 -15.03 4.98 14.11
CA GLU A 138 -15.65 6.20 13.60
C GLU A 138 -15.15 7.44 14.32
N GLU A 139 -14.95 7.32 15.63
CA GLU A 139 -14.50 8.39 16.52
C GLU A 139 -13.46 7.87 17.50
N LEU A 140 -12.45 8.68 17.76
CA LEU A 140 -11.45 8.44 18.78
C LEU A 140 -11.63 9.49 19.91
N ALA A 141 -12.23 9.07 21.02
CA ALA A 141 -12.48 9.91 22.17
C ALA A 141 -11.25 9.97 23.08
N ILE A 142 -10.91 11.18 23.53
CA ILE A 142 -9.86 11.43 24.50
C ILE A 142 -10.49 11.30 25.89
N GLU A 143 -9.95 10.43 26.73
CA GLU A 143 -10.45 10.15 28.06
C GLU A 143 -9.35 10.35 29.13
N PRO A 144 -9.71 10.53 30.40
CA PRO A 144 -8.71 10.57 31.47
C PRO A 144 -7.88 9.27 31.49
N GLY A 145 -6.58 9.39 31.22
CA GLY A 145 -5.64 8.28 31.23
C GLY A 145 -5.52 7.51 29.90
N GLY A 146 -6.07 8.02 28.79
CA GLY A 146 -5.87 7.41 27.48
C GLY A 146 -6.88 7.82 26.42
N LEU A 147 -7.19 6.90 25.51
CA LEU A 147 -8.12 7.09 24.40
C LEU A 147 -9.06 5.90 24.27
N ARG A 148 -10.25 6.16 23.71
CA ARG A 148 -11.23 5.14 23.39
C ARG A 148 -11.70 5.26 21.93
N GLY A 149 -11.56 4.16 21.20
CA GLY A 149 -12.10 4.00 19.84
C GLY A 149 -13.08 2.84 19.79
N GLY A 150 -14.37 3.12 19.60
CA GLY A 150 -15.41 2.09 19.67
C GLY A 150 -15.39 1.37 21.04
N ASN A 151 -15.17 0.06 21.02
CA ASN A 151 -15.09 -0.79 22.25
C ASN A 151 -13.64 -0.95 22.76
N HIS A 152 -12.66 -0.34 22.12
CA HIS A 152 -11.25 -0.45 22.47
C HIS A 152 -10.81 0.75 23.29
N GLN A 153 -10.10 0.47 24.39
CA GLN A 153 -9.52 1.48 25.26
C GLN A 153 -8.02 1.20 25.43
N ALA A 154 -7.20 2.23 25.28
CA ALA A 154 -5.75 2.12 25.38
C ALA A 154 -5.14 3.38 25.98
N THR A 155 -3.93 3.25 26.52
CA THR A 155 -3.14 4.39 27.01
C THR A 155 -2.72 5.29 25.85
N TRP A 156 -2.26 4.71 24.73
CA TRP A 156 -1.83 5.41 23.50
C TRP A 156 -2.58 4.93 22.28
N ALA A 157 -2.71 5.81 21.26
CA ALA A 157 -3.24 5.45 19.94
C ALA A 157 -2.27 5.85 18.83
N ALA A 158 -1.95 4.88 17.96
CA ALA A 158 -1.18 5.09 16.73
C ALA A 158 -2.12 5.07 15.51
N LEU A 159 -2.23 6.21 14.82
CA LEU A 159 -3.02 6.34 13.59
C LEU A 159 -2.12 6.02 12.39
N CYS A 160 -2.29 4.83 11.83
CA CYS A 160 -1.46 4.32 10.75
C CYS A 160 -2.21 4.27 9.41
N MET A 161 -2.79 5.42 9.04
CA MET A 161 -3.53 5.64 7.80
C MET A 161 -3.22 7.03 7.24
N PRO A 162 -3.61 7.33 5.98
CA PRO A 162 -3.55 8.69 5.44
C PRO A 162 -4.23 9.71 6.35
N GLN A 163 -3.58 10.84 6.59
CA GLN A 163 -4.09 11.90 7.48
C GLN A 163 -5.54 12.32 7.20
N PRO A 164 -6.02 12.43 5.93
CA PRO A 164 -7.43 12.71 5.67
C PRO A 164 -8.41 11.65 6.19
N GLN A 165 -7.94 10.44 6.47
CA GLN A 165 -8.76 9.41 7.13
C GLN A 165 -8.75 9.60 8.65
N ALA A 166 -7.60 9.94 9.25
CA ALA A 166 -7.49 10.29 10.66
C ALA A 166 -8.38 11.50 11.02
N ALA A 167 -8.46 12.49 10.13
CA ALA A 167 -9.30 13.69 10.30
C ALA A 167 -10.81 13.42 10.33
N ARG A 168 -11.24 12.20 10.05
CA ARG A 168 -12.66 11.79 10.22
C ARG A 168 -12.96 11.31 11.64
N MET A 169 -11.92 10.96 12.40
CA MET A 169 -12.04 10.39 13.74
C MET A 169 -11.72 11.38 14.86
N LEU A 170 -11.05 12.47 14.53
CA LEU A 170 -10.54 13.45 15.48
C LEU A 170 -10.77 14.87 14.98
N PRO A 171 -11.00 15.86 15.90
CA PRO A 171 -10.96 17.27 15.57
C PRO A 171 -9.62 17.67 14.92
N ALA A 172 -9.68 18.67 14.02
CA ALA A 172 -8.52 19.10 13.25
C ALA A 172 -7.37 19.63 14.14
N GLU A 173 -7.69 20.23 15.27
CA GLU A 173 -6.72 20.72 16.26
C GLU A 173 -5.87 19.62 16.89
N ASN A 174 -6.36 18.37 16.86
CA ASN A 174 -5.64 17.20 17.39
C ASN A 174 -4.85 16.47 16.31
N LEU A 175 -4.64 17.09 15.17
CA LEU A 175 -3.87 16.56 14.06
C LEU A 175 -2.77 17.51 13.62
N PRO A 176 -1.67 17.05 13.02
CA PRO A 176 -0.63 17.94 12.55
C PRO A 176 -1.18 18.85 11.45
N ASN A 177 -0.84 20.13 11.53
CA ASN A 177 -1.09 21.05 10.44
C ASN A 177 -0.06 20.80 9.33
N THR A 178 -0.46 20.08 8.27
CA THR A 178 0.39 19.75 7.13
C THR A 178 -0.32 20.12 5.83
N ASP A 179 0.46 20.61 4.86
CA ASP A 179 -0.03 20.87 3.50
C ASP A 179 -0.01 19.61 2.62
N LEU A 180 -0.09 18.42 3.24
CA LEU A 180 -0.04 17.14 2.54
C LEU A 180 -1.29 16.95 1.68
N THR A 181 -1.08 16.86 0.39
CA THR A 181 -2.10 16.50 -0.59
C THR A 181 -1.90 15.08 -1.07
N TRP A 182 -2.98 14.45 -1.53
CA TRP A 182 -3.00 13.05 -1.91
C TRP A 182 -3.52 12.88 -3.33
N GLU A 183 -2.84 12.05 -4.10
CA GLU A 183 -3.29 11.66 -5.43
C GLU A 183 -4.15 10.39 -5.35
N PRO A 184 -5.27 10.34 -6.07
CA PRO A 184 -5.98 9.10 -6.31
C PRO A 184 -5.29 8.28 -7.41
N VAL A 185 -5.52 6.97 -7.39
CA VAL A 185 -5.18 6.06 -8.48
C VAL A 185 -6.32 5.07 -8.65
N ILE A 186 -6.68 4.76 -9.89
CA ILE A 186 -7.49 3.60 -10.22
C ILE A 186 -6.56 2.56 -10.83
N ALA A 187 -6.47 1.40 -10.19
CA ALA A 187 -5.71 0.27 -10.71
C ALA A 187 -6.63 -0.60 -11.57
N VAL A 188 -6.21 -0.88 -12.79
CA VAL A 188 -6.96 -1.70 -13.75
C VAL A 188 -6.21 -3.00 -13.97
N THR A 189 -6.84 -4.12 -13.66
CA THR A 189 -6.34 -5.46 -13.98
C THR A 189 -6.91 -5.90 -15.32
N LEU A 190 -6.05 -6.37 -16.22
CA LEU A 190 -6.40 -6.88 -17.55
C LEU A 190 -5.88 -8.30 -17.65
N VAL A 191 -6.76 -9.25 -17.88
CA VAL A 191 -6.43 -10.66 -18.12
C VAL A 191 -6.67 -10.97 -19.60
N PHE A 192 -5.63 -11.40 -20.30
CA PHE A 192 -5.69 -11.80 -21.70
C PHE A 192 -5.71 -13.34 -21.84
N GLU A 193 -6.06 -13.84 -22.98
CA GLU A 193 -5.93 -15.28 -23.26
C GLU A 193 -4.47 -15.66 -23.50
N ASN A 194 -3.74 -14.81 -24.22
CA ASN A 194 -2.35 -15.01 -24.57
C ASN A 194 -1.50 -13.78 -24.25
N LYS A 195 -0.21 -14.01 -24.02
CA LYS A 195 0.78 -12.97 -23.89
C LYS A 195 1.32 -12.62 -25.28
N THR A 196 0.93 -11.46 -25.82
CA THR A 196 1.30 -11.02 -27.18
C THR A 196 2.20 -9.78 -27.20
N TRP A 197 2.44 -9.17 -26.01
CA TRP A 197 3.29 -7.97 -25.91
C TRP A 197 4.77 -8.32 -25.75
N LEU A 198 5.60 -7.32 -26.02
CA LEU A 198 7.05 -7.37 -25.85
C LEU A 198 7.44 -7.86 -24.44
N GLU A 199 8.54 -8.61 -24.36
CA GLU A 199 9.14 -8.97 -23.08
C GLU A 199 9.55 -7.73 -22.27
N LEU A 200 8.88 -7.52 -21.15
CA LEU A 200 9.12 -6.42 -20.22
C LEU A 200 8.62 -6.78 -18.82
N ASP A 201 9.14 -6.10 -17.81
CA ASP A 201 8.66 -6.20 -16.44
C ASP A 201 7.59 -5.16 -16.12
N GLY A 202 7.80 -3.94 -16.62
CA GLY A 202 6.86 -2.84 -16.49
C GLY A 202 7.25 -1.65 -17.34
N VAL A 203 6.32 -0.71 -17.50
CA VAL A 203 6.48 0.48 -18.32
C VAL A 203 6.06 1.71 -17.53
N PHE A 204 6.97 2.68 -17.39
CA PHE A 204 6.58 4.06 -17.06
C PHE A 204 5.99 4.71 -18.31
N VAL A 205 4.74 5.14 -18.22
CA VAL A 205 4.05 5.82 -19.31
C VAL A 205 3.99 7.30 -18.98
N ASN A 206 4.81 8.07 -19.67
CA ASN A 206 4.83 9.53 -19.55
C ASN A 206 3.93 10.13 -20.65
N ASP A 207 3.41 11.32 -20.40
CA ASP A 207 2.62 12.10 -21.35
C ASP A 207 1.34 11.42 -21.89
N ASP A 208 0.87 10.35 -21.24
CA ASP A 208 -0.42 9.75 -21.55
C ASP A 208 -1.51 10.27 -20.60
N PRO A 209 -2.63 10.78 -21.12
CA PRO A 209 -3.67 11.37 -20.29
C PRO A 209 -4.46 10.33 -19.47
N VAL A 210 -4.36 9.05 -19.80
CA VAL A 210 -5.21 7.99 -19.24
C VAL A 210 -4.46 7.10 -18.25
N ILE A 211 -3.23 6.70 -18.59
CA ILE A 211 -2.43 5.77 -17.77
C ILE A 211 -1.02 6.33 -17.53
N THR A 212 -0.42 5.96 -16.41
CA THR A 212 0.97 6.37 -16.05
C THR A 212 1.92 5.21 -15.84
N TRP A 213 1.39 4.00 -15.72
CA TRP A 213 2.16 2.82 -15.38
C TRP A 213 1.47 1.54 -15.85
N ILE A 214 2.26 0.57 -16.31
CA ILE A 214 1.82 -0.79 -16.58
C ILE A 214 2.84 -1.75 -15.95
N ALA A 215 2.36 -2.76 -15.22
CA ALA A 215 3.15 -3.88 -14.75
C ALA A 215 2.74 -5.15 -15.48
N ASP A 216 3.71 -5.94 -15.95
CA ASP A 216 3.50 -7.33 -16.31
C ASP A 216 3.40 -8.16 -15.01
N ASP A 217 2.17 -8.51 -14.63
CA ASP A 217 1.93 -9.23 -13.37
C ASP A 217 2.41 -10.69 -13.45
N GLY A 218 2.48 -11.27 -14.63
CA GLY A 218 3.06 -12.59 -14.84
C GLY A 218 4.56 -12.59 -14.55
N LYS A 219 5.30 -11.63 -15.09
CA LYS A 219 6.73 -11.43 -14.79
C LYS A 219 6.96 -11.11 -13.32
N ARG A 220 6.15 -10.22 -12.76
CA ARG A 220 6.22 -9.86 -11.35
C ARG A 220 6.06 -11.07 -10.42
N ARG A 221 5.17 -12.00 -10.75
CA ARG A 221 4.96 -13.23 -9.97
C ARG A 221 5.91 -14.36 -10.32
N GLY A 222 6.48 -14.34 -11.53
CA GLY A 222 7.37 -15.38 -12.02
C GLY A 222 6.64 -16.60 -12.62
N ASP A 223 5.38 -16.45 -13.02
CA ASP A 223 4.55 -17.50 -13.67
C ASP A 223 4.23 -17.19 -15.13
N ASP A 224 4.67 -16.00 -15.61
CA ASP A 224 4.52 -15.54 -17.00
C ASP A 224 3.07 -15.51 -17.52
N ALA A 225 2.09 -15.41 -16.60
CA ALA A 225 0.69 -15.34 -16.96
C ALA A 225 0.38 -14.06 -17.77
N PRO A 226 -0.54 -14.11 -18.76
CA PRO A 226 -0.92 -12.95 -19.57
C PRO A 226 -1.81 -11.97 -18.80
N VAL A 227 -1.28 -11.41 -17.73
CA VAL A 227 -1.99 -10.49 -16.83
C VAL A 227 -1.19 -9.21 -16.68
N LEU A 228 -1.86 -8.08 -16.96
CA LEU A 228 -1.32 -6.75 -16.78
C LEU A 228 -2.07 -6.02 -15.67
N VAL A 229 -1.36 -5.12 -14.98
CA VAL A 229 -1.98 -4.16 -14.06
C VAL A 229 -1.53 -2.76 -14.47
N ALA A 230 -2.48 -1.94 -14.89
CA ALA A 230 -2.26 -0.54 -15.27
C ALA A 230 -2.72 0.40 -14.17
N HIS A 231 -1.97 1.49 -13.93
CA HIS A 231 -2.40 2.58 -13.07
C HIS A 231 -2.88 3.75 -13.92
N VAL A 232 -4.10 4.17 -13.65
CA VAL A 232 -4.73 5.30 -14.30
C VAL A 232 -4.09 6.61 -13.83
N ASN A 233 -3.91 7.56 -14.76
CA ASN A 233 -3.40 8.89 -14.46
C ASN A 233 -4.24 9.55 -13.35
N PRO A 234 -3.63 10.14 -12.32
CA PRO A 234 -4.35 10.72 -11.19
C PRO A 234 -5.40 11.76 -11.56
N VAL A 235 -5.12 12.61 -12.57
CA VAL A 235 -6.09 13.62 -13.04
C VAL A 235 -7.30 12.96 -13.67
N PHE A 236 -7.10 11.92 -14.48
CA PHE A 236 -8.19 11.16 -15.08
C PHE A 236 -8.94 10.33 -14.03
N ALA A 237 -8.22 9.69 -13.11
CA ALA A 237 -8.80 8.93 -11.99
C ALA A 237 -9.70 9.80 -11.09
N ALA A 238 -9.33 11.05 -10.84
CA ALA A 238 -10.10 11.97 -10.01
C ALA A 238 -11.54 12.19 -10.52
N GLY A 239 -11.74 12.16 -11.82
CA GLY A 239 -13.06 12.26 -12.46
C GLY A 239 -13.93 11.00 -12.36
N HIS A 240 -13.36 9.86 -11.89
CA HIS A 240 -14.03 8.55 -11.92
C HIS A 240 -14.07 7.87 -10.53
N LEU A 241 -13.89 8.63 -9.44
CA LEU A 241 -13.83 8.05 -8.10
C LEU A 241 -15.17 7.45 -7.66
N GLU A 242 -16.29 7.95 -8.14
CA GLU A 242 -17.61 7.41 -7.81
C GLU A 242 -17.98 6.19 -8.68
N ASP A 243 -17.45 6.11 -9.91
CA ASP A 243 -17.58 4.95 -10.78
C ASP A 243 -16.19 4.54 -11.35
N PRO A 244 -15.41 3.77 -10.61
CA PRO A 244 -14.09 3.32 -11.05
C PRO A 244 -14.13 2.48 -12.33
N SER A 245 -15.24 1.80 -12.60
CA SER A 245 -15.39 0.98 -13.79
C SER A 245 -15.52 1.82 -15.08
N GLY A 246 -15.91 3.06 -14.95
CA GLY A 246 -16.01 4.01 -16.06
C GLY A 246 -14.68 4.29 -16.77
N VAL A 247 -13.52 4.01 -16.13
CA VAL A 247 -12.20 4.17 -16.78
C VAL A 247 -11.86 3.01 -17.72
N LEU A 248 -12.53 1.85 -17.60
CA LEU A 248 -12.12 0.62 -18.29
C LEU A 248 -11.96 0.79 -19.81
N PRO A 249 -12.90 1.40 -20.56
CA PRO A 249 -12.75 1.53 -22.01
C PRO A 249 -11.47 2.26 -22.41
N GLN A 250 -11.19 3.39 -21.75
CA GLN A 250 -10.03 4.22 -22.06
C GLN A 250 -8.72 3.58 -21.57
N ALA A 251 -8.72 2.98 -20.38
CA ALA A 251 -7.54 2.30 -19.82
C ALA A 251 -7.16 1.05 -20.64
N ILE A 252 -8.14 0.28 -21.12
CA ILE A 252 -7.91 -0.84 -22.05
C ILE A 252 -7.29 -0.32 -23.35
N ALA A 253 -7.90 0.71 -23.97
CA ALA A 253 -7.41 1.28 -25.21
C ALA A 253 -5.99 1.84 -25.07
N ALA A 254 -5.69 2.55 -23.96
CA ALA A 254 -4.37 3.10 -23.67
C ALA A 254 -3.33 1.99 -23.45
N THR A 255 -3.64 0.97 -22.65
CA THR A 255 -2.73 -0.16 -22.40
C THR A 255 -2.40 -0.91 -23.69
N ARG A 256 -3.41 -1.21 -24.50
CA ARG A 256 -3.23 -1.86 -25.81
C ARG A 256 -2.37 -1.04 -26.77
N ARG A 257 -2.60 0.27 -26.83
CA ARG A 257 -1.79 1.18 -27.64
C ARG A 257 -0.33 1.21 -27.20
N VAL A 258 -0.06 1.35 -25.89
CA VAL A 258 1.30 1.42 -25.33
C VAL A 258 2.08 0.13 -25.57
N LEU A 259 1.42 -1.02 -25.49
CA LEU A 259 2.07 -2.34 -25.62
C LEU A 259 1.85 -3.00 -27.00
N GLU A 260 1.22 -2.30 -27.93
CA GLU A 260 0.92 -2.78 -29.29
C GLU A 260 0.15 -4.11 -29.29
N ILE A 261 -0.85 -4.22 -28.41
CA ILE A 261 -1.69 -5.42 -28.27
C ILE A 261 -2.94 -5.30 -29.14
N ASP A 262 -3.17 -6.21 -30.05
CA ASP A 262 -4.37 -6.25 -30.91
C ASP A 262 -5.57 -6.90 -30.22
N GLU A 263 -5.33 -7.85 -29.31
CA GLU A 263 -6.38 -8.56 -28.59
C GLU A 263 -7.06 -7.68 -27.53
N LEU A 264 -8.35 -7.94 -27.29
CA LEU A 264 -9.04 -7.41 -26.12
C LEU A 264 -8.79 -8.32 -24.91
N PRO A 265 -8.71 -7.77 -23.70
CA PRO A 265 -8.64 -8.59 -22.50
C PRO A 265 -9.93 -9.44 -22.36
N ALA A 266 -9.77 -10.70 -22.00
CA ALA A 266 -10.88 -11.62 -21.75
C ALA A 266 -11.62 -11.25 -20.46
N TRP A 267 -10.93 -10.61 -19.51
CA TRP A 267 -11.52 -10.11 -18.28
C TRP A 267 -10.80 -8.87 -17.78
N THR A 268 -11.56 -7.97 -17.12
CA THR A 268 -11.03 -6.72 -16.58
C THR A 268 -11.68 -6.37 -15.25
N TRP A 269 -10.94 -5.63 -14.43
CA TRP A 269 -11.45 -5.11 -13.17
C TRP A 269 -10.73 -3.82 -12.79
N ALA A 270 -11.48 -2.88 -12.23
CA ALA A 270 -10.97 -1.61 -11.76
C ALA A 270 -11.13 -1.46 -10.24
N HIS A 271 -10.13 -0.89 -9.57
CA HIS A 271 -10.17 -0.60 -8.14
C HIS A 271 -9.72 0.83 -7.87
N ARG A 272 -10.49 1.53 -7.05
CA ARG A 272 -10.23 2.91 -6.62
C ARG A 272 -9.37 2.97 -5.36
N TRP A 273 -8.29 3.72 -5.44
CA TRP A 273 -7.51 4.21 -4.32
C TRP A 273 -7.66 5.74 -4.24
N SER A 274 -8.60 6.24 -3.43
CA SER A 274 -8.86 7.69 -3.31
C SER A 274 -7.69 8.46 -2.69
N LEU A 275 -6.89 7.80 -1.85
CA LEU A 275 -5.70 8.32 -1.18
C LEU A 275 -4.53 7.36 -1.47
N ALA A 276 -4.15 7.26 -2.74
CA ALA A 276 -3.17 6.28 -3.21
C ALA A 276 -1.76 6.61 -2.71
N ARG A 277 -1.35 7.85 -2.86
CA ARG A 277 -0.04 8.32 -2.38
C ARG A 277 -0.09 9.80 -2.01
N PRO A 278 0.69 10.26 -1.03
CA PRO A 278 0.93 11.68 -0.83
C PRO A 278 1.77 12.22 -1.98
N ILE A 279 1.50 13.48 -2.42
CA ILE A 279 2.27 14.15 -3.48
C ILE A 279 3.65 14.54 -2.96
N SER A 280 3.74 14.90 -1.69
CA SER A 280 4.98 15.22 -0.97
C SER A 280 5.07 14.38 0.30
N GLY A 281 6.27 14.24 0.84
CA GLY A 281 6.51 13.60 2.12
C GLY A 281 7.00 14.60 3.17
N ASN A 282 6.91 14.21 4.43
CA ASN A 282 7.53 14.87 5.56
C ASN A 282 8.85 14.14 5.89
N ASP A 283 9.92 14.88 6.14
CA ASP A 283 11.21 14.27 6.49
C ASP A 283 11.21 13.69 7.90
N GLU A 284 10.35 14.19 8.79
CA GLU A 284 10.18 13.64 10.13
C GLU A 284 9.73 12.16 10.04
N PRO A 285 10.25 11.31 10.93
CA PRO A 285 9.94 9.88 10.87
C PRO A 285 8.47 9.57 11.20
N TYR A 286 7.85 10.35 12.04
CA TYR A 286 6.45 10.25 12.48
C TYR A 286 6.01 11.57 13.09
N TRP A 287 4.75 11.66 13.48
CA TRP A 287 4.25 12.76 14.31
C TRP A 287 3.71 12.22 15.64
N LEU A 288 4.05 12.91 16.74
CA LEU A 288 3.45 12.73 18.07
C LEU A 288 2.72 14.01 18.46
N HIS A 289 1.55 13.88 19.03
CA HIS A 289 0.84 15.01 19.60
C HIS A 289 1.59 15.51 20.85
N PRO A 290 1.79 16.84 21.02
CA PRO A 290 2.57 17.37 22.15
C PRO A 290 1.95 17.09 23.53
N ASP A 291 0.62 17.03 23.63
CA ASP A 291 -0.10 16.96 24.91
C ASP A 291 -1.02 15.73 25.02
N LEU A 292 -1.26 14.99 23.93
CA LEU A 292 -2.16 13.83 23.91
C LEU A 292 -1.39 12.55 23.61
N PRO A 293 -1.81 11.40 24.15
CA PRO A 293 -1.17 10.12 23.89
C PRO A 293 -1.53 9.57 22.49
N LEU A 294 -1.19 10.33 21.45
CA LEU A 294 -1.60 10.13 20.07
C LEU A 294 -0.44 10.37 19.10
N GLY A 295 -0.35 9.56 18.06
CA GLY A 295 0.60 9.81 16.98
C GLY A 295 0.15 9.28 15.63
N LEU A 296 0.82 9.76 14.57
CA LEU A 296 0.59 9.36 13.19
C LEU A 296 1.87 8.81 12.57
N ALA A 297 1.69 7.75 11.78
CA ALA A 297 2.74 7.16 10.94
C ALA A 297 2.18 6.72 9.58
N GLY A 298 3.05 6.64 8.59
CA GLY A 298 2.70 6.21 7.24
C GLY A 298 3.72 6.67 6.20
N ASP A 299 3.43 6.43 4.95
CA ASP A 299 4.27 6.82 3.82
C ASP A 299 4.27 8.32 3.49
N ALA A 300 3.54 9.12 4.24
CA ALA A 300 3.64 10.58 4.21
C ALA A 300 4.77 11.11 5.10
N TRP A 301 5.46 10.24 5.83
CA TRP A 301 6.55 10.51 6.75
C TRP A 301 7.83 9.79 6.30
N ALA A 302 8.94 10.01 6.98
CA ALA A 302 10.23 9.37 6.71
C ALA A 302 10.71 9.53 5.25
N GLY A 303 10.58 10.75 4.72
CA GLY A 303 11.14 11.15 3.43
C GLY A 303 10.33 10.73 2.20
N GLY A 304 9.04 10.40 2.34
CA GLY A 304 8.14 10.39 1.19
C GLY A 304 7.48 9.06 0.81
N PRO A 305 6.68 9.06 -0.28
CA PRO A 305 5.69 8.04 -0.58
C PRO A 305 6.31 6.73 -1.09
N ARG A 306 6.87 5.95 -0.18
CA ARG A 306 7.47 4.64 -0.46
C ARG A 306 7.00 3.59 0.55
N VAL A 307 7.01 2.34 0.14
CA VAL A 307 6.74 1.19 1.03
C VAL A 307 7.73 1.17 2.21
N GLU A 308 9.01 1.35 1.94
CA GLU A 308 10.05 1.46 2.97
C GLU A 308 9.78 2.59 3.96
N ALA A 309 9.39 3.77 3.49
CA ALA A 309 9.07 4.91 4.36
C ALA A 309 7.89 4.59 5.30
N ALA A 310 6.87 3.88 4.82
CA ALA A 310 5.76 3.44 5.65
C ALA A 310 6.23 2.50 6.77
N TRP A 311 7.16 1.57 6.47
CA TRP A 311 7.72 0.68 7.48
C TRP A 311 8.58 1.43 8.49
N LEU A 312 9.49 2.30 8.02
CA LEU A 312 10.37 3.12 8.88
C LEU A 312 9.55 4.01 9.81
N SER A 313 8.56 4.69 9.27
CA SER A 313 7.67 5.58 10.02
C SER A 313 6.90 4.82 11.11
N GLY A 314 6.28 3.70 10.75
CA GLY A 314 5.56 2.88 11.71
C GLY A 314 6.45 2.35 12.83
N ARG A 315 7.60 1.78 12.48
CA ARG A 315 8.57 1.25 13.44
C ARG A 315 9.07 2.33 14.40
N ALA A 316 9.36 3.52 13.87
CA ALA A 316 9.83 4.64 14.69
C ALA A 316 8.74 5.12 15.68
N LEU A 317 7.48 5.26 15.20
CA LEU A 317 6.35 5.61 16.05
C LEU A 317 6.12 4.58 17.16
N GLY A 318 6.11 3.28 16.81
CA GLY A 318 5.89 2.21 17.79
C GLY A 318 6.94 2.19 18.89
N ARG A 319 8.21 2.40 18.54
CA ARG A 319 9.31 2.54 19.53
C ARG A 319 9.15 3.77 20.42
N ALA A 320 8.81 4.91 19.84
CA ALA A 320 8.62 6.14 20.58
C ALA A 320 7.48 6.01 21.60
N MET A 321 6.32 5.50 21.17
CA MET A 321 5.18 5.30 22.07
C MET A 321 5.46 4.28 23.18
N ALA A 322 6.17 3.21 22.87
CA ALA A 322 6.55 2.23 23.89
C ALA A 322 7.50 2.84 24.94
N ALA A 323 8.37 3.76 24.55
CA ALA A 323 9.25 4.45 25.49
C ALA A 323 8.51 5.39 26.45
N GLU A 324 7.37 5.95 26.05
CA GLU A 324 6.51 6.78 26.90
C GLU A 324 5.67 5.96 27.92
N LEU A 325 5.63 4.63 27.77
CA LEU A 325 4.90 3.74 28.66
C LEU A 325 5.73 3.32 29.91
N HIS A 326 7.03 3.57 29.90
CA HIS A 326 8.00 3.19 30.93
C HIS A 326 8.67 4.40 31.57
#